data_45374a0cf6bba593ef8188c0c900939c
#
_entry.id   45374a0cf6bba593ef8188c0c900939c
#
_cell.length_a   1.000
_cell.length_b   1.000
_cell.length_c   1.000
_cell.angle_alpha   90.00
_cell.angle_beta   90.00
_cell.angle_gamma   90.00
#
_symmetry.space_group_name_H-M   'P 1'
#
loop_
_entity.id
_entity.type
_entity.pdbx_description
1 polymer ?
#
loop_
_entity_poly.entity_id
_entity_poly.type
_entity_poly.pdbx_seq_one_letter_code
_entity_poly.pdbx_strand_id
1 'polypeptide(L)'
;MDMLRRAMASLTDTHRFDLAPPGAGAVLDVGCGSTKSPGAVGIDISSETDADVIHDLNVFPYPLEDSSFDHVLMQDVIEHVAEPFRVVEELHRILRPGGRLQLRTPHFSSALAYGDPTHTHYFSALAIRSLAEPGFAHYTRARFSVVSISLDLWLPFRLSGIATLANRFPNTYEKYLAFRFPAMNIRAEFVSLK
;
A
#
# COMPACT_ATOMS: atom_id res chain seq x y z
N MET A 1 -0.75 8.81 26.62
CA MET A 1 -1.15 8.15 25.36
C MET A 1 -1.10 9.08 24.16
N ASP A 2 -1.38 10.38 24.33
CA ASP A 2 -1.39 11.37 23.23
C ASP A 2 0.00 11.69 22.64
N MET A 3 1.05 11.65 23.48
CA MET A 3 2.41 11.94 23.03
C MET A 3 3.01 10.83 22.15
N LEU A 4 2.68 9.57 22.41
CA LEU A 4 3.06 8.43 21.55
C LEU A 4 2.32 8.43 20.22
N ARG A 5 1.03 8.76 20.23
CA ARG A 5 0.25 8.95 18.99
C ARG A 5 0.79 10.10 18.15
N ARG A 6 1.17 11.23 18.77
CA ARG A 6 1.78 12.37 18.06
C ARG A 6 3.18 12.05 17.55
N ALA A 7 3.98 11.28 18.30
CA ALA A 7 5.31 10.84 17.86
C ALA A 7 5.21 9.84 16.70
N MET A 8 4.26 8.91 16.74
CA MET A 8 3.99 7.99 15.62
C MET A 8 3.42 8.75 14.42
N ALA A 9 2.48 9.66 14.60
CA ALA A 9 1.97 10.51 13.52
C ALA A 9 3.08 11.36 12.89
N SER A 10 4.01 11.92 13.67
CA SER A 10 5.16 12.66 13.15
C SER A 10 6.15 11.77 12.36
N LEU A 11 6.22 10.47 12.65
CA LEU A 11 7.06 9.52 11.90
C LEU A 11 6.37 9.00 10.63
N THR A 12 5.03 9.00 10.60
CA THR A 12 4.22 8.52 9.47
C THR A 12 3.83 9.64 8.49
N ASP A 13 3.85 10.91 8.94
CA ASP A 13 3.28 12.05 8.20
C ASP A 13 4.18 12.59 7.08
N THR A 14 5.40 12.10 6.94
CA THR A 14 6.33 12.68 5.97
C THR A 14 6.11 12.25 4.51
N HIS A 15 5.23 11.30 4.21
CA HIS A 15 5.05 10.80 2.83
C HIS A 15 3.71 10.11 2.59
N ARG A 16 2.58 10.76 2.82
CA ARG A 16 1.38 10.38 2.07
C ARG A 16 1.72 10.42 0.59
N PHE A 17 1.18 9.47 -0.18
CA PHE A 17 1.19 9.64 -1.63
C PHE A 17 0.67 11.05 -1.91
N ASP A 18 1.43 11.84 -2.67
CA ASP A 18 0.89 13.07 -3.23
C ASP A 18 -0.43 12.67 -3.86
N LEU A 19 -1.49 13.29 -3.37
CA LEU A 19 -2.88 13.01 -3.76
C LEU A 19 -2.94 12.81 -5.27
N ALA A 20 -3.85 11.92 -5.71
CA ALA A 20 -4.13 11.77 -7.12
C ALA A 20 -4.13 13.15 -7.79
N PRO A 21 -3.42 13.34 -8.92
CA PRO A 21 -3.23 14.65 -9.51
C PRO A 21 -4.59 15.33 -9.73
N PRO A 22 -4.69 16.67 -9.61
CA PRO A 22 -5.93 17.39 -9.86
C PRO A 22 -6.52 16.96 -11.21
N GLY A 23 -7.77 16.46 -11.20
CA GLY A 23 -8.42 15.91 -12.40
C GLY A 23 -8.29 14.41 -12.58
N ALA A 24 -7.84 13.68 -11.58
CA ALA A 24 -7.60 12.22 -11.62
C ALA A 24 -8.85 11.33 -11.73
N GLY A 25 -10.05 11.83 -11.98
CA GLY A 25 -11.26 11.00 -12.04
C GLY A 25 -11.71 10.48 -10.68
N ALA A 26 -12.40 9.34 -10.65
CA ALA A 26 -12.91 8.74 -9.41
C ALA A 26 -11.78 8.05 -8.62
N VAL A 27 -11.62 8.45 -7.36
CA VAL A 27 -10.59 7.94 -6.44
C VAL A 27 -11.24 7.16 -5.30
N LEU A 28 -10.72 5.97 -4.99
CA LEU A 28 -11.04 5.21 -3.79
C LEU A 28 -9.87 5.25 -2.81
N ASP A 29 -10.15 5.55 -1.54
CA ASP A 29 -9.20 5.49 -0.42
C ASP A 29 -9.58 4.30 0.47
N VAL A 30 -8.77 3.24 0.40
CA VAL A 30 -9.02 1.96 1.07
C VAL A 30 -8.36 1.98 2.45
N GLY A 31 -9.15 1.68 3.50
CA GLY A 31 -8.71 1.82 4.87
C GLY A 31 -8.43 3.30 5.21
N CYS A 32 -9.35 4.18 4.82
CA CYS A 32 -9.12 5.63 4.85
C CYS A 32 -8.94 6.21 6.27
N GLY A 33 -9.40 5.51 7.29
CA GLY A 33 -9.37 5.97 8.67
C GLY A 33 -10.05 7.33 8.85
N SER A 34 -9.59 8.11 9.82
CA SER A 34 -10.08 9.46 10.10
C SER A 34 -9.39 10.55 9.27
N THR A 35 -8.66 10.18 8.21
CA THR A 35 -7.89 11.11 7.38
C THR A 35 -8.03 10.78 5.90
N LYS A 36 -9.28 10.56 5.46
CA LYS A 36 -9.61 10.28 4.07
C LYS A 36 -9.00 11.29 3.11
N SER A 37 -8.49 10.82 1.99
CA SER A 37 -7.93 11.65 0.92
C SER A 37 -9.02 12.60 0.37
N PRO A 38 -8.73 13.91 0.23
CA PRO A 38 -9.72 14.87 -0.22
C PRO A 38 -10.32 14.51 -1.58
N GLY A 39 -11.66 14.47 -1.66
CA GLY A 39 -12.39 14.15 -2.88
C GLY A 39 -12.46 12.66 -3.22
N ALA A 40 -11.87 11.78 -2.42
CA ALA A 40 -11.97 10.34 -2.58
C ALA A 40 -13.26 9.79 -1.95
N VAL A 41 -13.73 8.66 -2.46
CA VAL A 41 -14.64 7.77 -1.74
C VAL A 41 -13.80 6.96 -0.76
N GLY A 42 -14.15 6.96 0.53
CA GLY A 42 -13.45 6.20 1.56
C GLY A 42 -14.18 4.88 1.86
N ILE A 43 -13.43 3.79 2.01
CA ILE A 43 -13.93 2.52 2.54
C ILE A 43 -13.10 2.13 3.77
N ASP A 44 -13.77 1.77 4.88
CA ASP A 44 -13.14 1.38 6.13
C ASP A 44 -14.06 0.43 6.93
N ILE A 45 -13.48 -0.35 7.83
CA ILE A 45 -14.24 -1.24 8.71
C ILE A 45 -14.95 -0.47 9.84
N SER A 46 -14.41 0.67 10.26
CA SER A 46 -14.91 1.42 11.39
C SER A 46 -15.89 2.52 10.99
N SER A 47 -17.02 2.57 11.66
CA SER A 47 -18.01 3.66 11.54
C SER A 47 -17.56 4.97 12.22
N GLU A 48 -16.43 4.95 12.95
CA GLU A 48 -15.86 6.13 13.62
C GLU A 48 -14.81 6.85 12.75
N THR A 49 -14.77 6.54 11.46
CA THR A 49 -13.85 7.09 10.48
C THR A 49 -14.55 8.02 9.49
N ASP A 50 -13.79 8.62 8.56
CA ASP A 50 -14.33 9.46 7.48
C ASP A 50 -14.83 8.63 6.27
N ALA A 51 -15.07 7.31 6.46
CA ALA A 51 -15.48 6.43 5.39
C ALA A 51 -16.90 6.72 4.88
N ASP A 52 -17.06 6.65 3.55
CA ASP A 52 -18.37 6.72 2.89
C ASP A 52 -19.03 5.34 2.84
N VAL A 53 -18.20 4.27 2.84
CA VAL A 53 -18.61 2.87 2.81
C VAL A 53 -18.02 2.15 4.01
N ILE A 54 -18.86 1.64 4.90
CA ILE A 54 -18.41 0.82 6.02
C ILE A 54 -18.39 -0.63 5.59
N HIS A 55 -17.19 -1.24 5.52
CA HIS A 55 -17.02 -2.61 5.02
C HIS A 55 -15.73 -3.25 5.53
N ASP A 56 -15.80 -4.53 5.92
CA ASP A 56 -14.62 -5.34 6.22
C ASP A 56 -13.97 -5.83 4.92
N LEU A 57 -12.71 -5.45 4.69
CA LEU A 57 -11.95 -5.82 3.50
C LEU A 57 -11.68 -7.33 3.37
N ASN A 58 -11.96 -8.12 4.41
CA ASN A 58 -11.91 -9.59 4.37
C ASN A 58 -13.23 -10.23 3.88
N VAL A 59 -14.29 -9.41 3.65
CA VAL A 59 -15.57 -9.87 3.13
C VAL A 59 -15.69 -9.50 1.65
N PHE A 60 -15.96 -10.49 0.81
CA PHE A 60 -16.00 -10.35 -0.65
C PHE A 60 -17.35 -10.74 -1.22
N PRO A 61 -17.83 -10.10 -2.32
CA PRO A 61 -17.23 -8.95 -2.99
C PRO A 61 -17.44 -7.64 -2.22
N TYR A 62 -16.61 -6.61 -2.51
CA TYR A 62 -16.84 -5.28 -1.96
C TYR A 62 -18.12 -4.66 -2.54
N PRO A 63 -18.87 -3.84 -1.77
CA PRO A 63 -20.10 -3.19 -2.23
C PRO A 63 -19.82 -2.00 -3.16
N LEU A 64 -18.95 -2.22 -4.12
CA LEU A 64 -18.49 -1.25 -5.12
C LEU A 64 -18.64 -1.86 -6.52
N GLU A 65 -19.03 -1.05 -7.48
CA GLU A 65 -19.24 -1.49 -8.85
C GLU A 65 -17.94 -1.80 -9.59
N ASP A 66 -18.01 -2.72 -10.56
CA ASP A 66 -16.90 -3.04 -11.45
C ASP A 66 -16.47 -1.81 -12.23
N SER A 67 -15.16 -1.64 -12.40
CA SER A 67 -14.58 -0.59 -13.25
C SER A 67 -15.15 0.83 -12.96
N SER A 68 -15.32 1.15 -11.67
CA SER A 68 -15.91 2.41 -11.22
C SER A 68 -14.87 3.47 -10.83
N PHE A 69 -13.61 3.06 -10.56
CA PHE A 69 -12.56 3.96 -10.10
C PHE A 69 -11.39 4.06 -11.08
N ASP A 70 -10.82 5.26 -11.19
CA ASP A 70 -9.61 5.53 -11.97
C ASP A 70 -8.35 5.35 -11.12
N HIS A 71 -8.46 5.62 -9.81
CA HIS A 71 -7.36 5.48 -8.86
C HIS A 71 -7.84 4.79 -7.59
N VAL A 72 -6.98 3.93 -7.04
CA VAL A 72 -7.12 3.31 -5.72
C VAL A 72 -5.88 3.64 -4.92
N LEU A 73 -6.08 4.18 -3.72
CA LEU A 73 -5.06 4.43 -2.71
C LEU A 73 -5.24 3.39 -1.60
N MET A 74 -4.16 2.72 -1.21
CA MET A 74 -4.13 1.76 -0.11
C MET A 74 -2.86 1.96 0.70
N GLN A 75 -2.97 2.58 1.88
CA GLN A 75 -1.81 2.98 2.69
C GLN A 75 -1.90 2.37 4.07
N ASP A 76 -0.90 1.51 4.39
CA ASP A 76 -0.78 0.83 5.68
C ASP A 76 -2.06 0.03 6.05
N VAL A 77 -2.52 -0.79 5.10
CA VAL A 77 -3.75 -1.58 5.20
C VAL A 77 -3.53 -3.03 4.79
N ILE A 78 -2.73 -3.29 3.73
CA ILE A 78 -2.55 -4.64 3.17
C ILE A 78 -1.93 -5.62 4.17
N GLU A 79 -1.17 -5.13 5.14
CA GLU A 79 -0.56 -5.89 6.23
C GLU A 79 -1.57 -6.42 7.25
N HIS A 80 -2.77 -5.82 7.31
CA HIS A 80 -3.84 -6.19 8.26
C HIS A 80 -4.84 -7.20 7.69
N VAL A 81 -4.92 -7.35 6.35
CA VAL A 81 -5.93 -8.21 5.74
C VAL A 81 -5.54 -9.69 5.79
N ALA A 82 -6.51 -10.60 5.86
CA ALA A 82 -6.25 -12.03 5.93
C ALA A 82 -5.80 -12.62 4.59
N GLU A 83 -6.34 -12.13 3.47
CA GLU A 83 -6.12 -12.67 2.13
C GLU A 83 -5.67 -11.59 1.14
N PRO A 84 -4.38 -11.13 1.17
CA PRO A 84 -3.89 -10.03 0.34
C PRO A 84 -4.12 -10.22 -1.17
N PHE A 85 -4.02 -11.45 -1.68
CA PHE A 85 -4.28 -11.73 -3.09
C PHE A 85 -5.73 -11.46 -3.48
N ARG A 86 -6.69 -11.86 -2.63
CA ARG A 86 -8.13 -11.62 -2.88
C ARG A 86 -8.48 -10.14 -2.81
N VAL A 87 -7.87 -9.43 -1.86
CA VAL A 87 -8.01 -7.97 -1.78
C VAL A 87 -7.53 -7.32 -3.07
N VAL A 88 -6.34 -7.68 -3.56
CA VAL A 88 -5.81 -7.13 -4.83
C VAL A 88 -6.67 -7.52 -6.03
N GLU A 89 -7.30 -8.70 -6.05
CA GLU A 89 -8.28 -9.09 -7.07
C GLU A 89 -9.52 -8.19 -7.05
N GLU A 90 -10.04 -7.85 -5.86
CA GLU A 90 -11.16 -6.91 -5.73
C GLU A 90 -10.77 -5.50 -6.17
N LEU A 91 -9.60 -5.01 -5.77
CA LEU A 91 -9.09 -3.72 -6.24
C LEU A 91 -8.94 -3.70 -7.77
N HIS A 92 -8.50 -4.81 -8.36
CA HIS A 92 -8.46 -4.94 -9.81
C HIS A 92 -9.86 -4.92 -10.42
N ARG A 93 -10.86 -5.63 -9.83
CA ARG A 93 -12.25 -5.64 -10.28
C ARG A 93 -12.85 -4.24 -10.36
N ILE A 94 -12.66 -3.44 -9.32
CA ILE A 94 -13.25 -2.09 -9.21
C ILE A 94 -12.50 -1.02 -9.98
N LEU A 95 -11.21 -1.20 -10.26
CA LEU A 95 -10.45 -0.30 -11.13
C LEU A 95 -10.92 -0.39 -12.57
N ARG A 96 -10.93 0.73 -13.28
CA ARG A 96 -11.11 0.79 -14.73
C ARG A 96 -9.92 0.19 -15.48
N PRO A 97 -10.07 -0.20 -16.75
CA PRO A 97 -8.93 -0.50 -17.60
C PRO A 97 -7.95 0.68 -17.62
N GLY A 98 -6.67 0.41 -17.35
CA GLY A 98 -5.65 1.46 -17.21
C GLY A 98 -5.69 2.24 -15.90
N GLY A 99 -6.61 1.94 -14.99
CA GLY A 99 -6.68 2.56 -13.65
C GLY A 99 -5.46 2.20 -12.80
N ARG A 100 -5.16 3.05 -11.83
CA ARG A 100 -3.93 2.97 -11.01
C ARG A 100 -4.21 2.53 -9.59
N LEU A 101 -3.41 1.60 -9.10
CA LEU A 101 -3.32 1.22 -7.67
C LEU A 101 -2.02 1.77 -7.10
N GLN A 102 -2.12 2.61 -6.08
CA GLN A 102 -0.99 3.07 -5.28
C GLN A 102 -1.06 2.40 -3.90
N LEU A 103 -0.02 1.67 -3.55
CA LEU A 103 0.07 0.88 -2.32
C LEU A 103 1.29 1.30 -1.49
N ARG A 104 1.09 1.47 -0.19
CA ARG A 104 2.15 1.60 0.81
C ARG A 104 1.92 0.58 1.93
N THR A 105 3.02 -0.01 2.41
CA THR A 105 3.02 -0.92 3.56
C THR A 105 4.38 -0.89 4.25
N PRO A 106 4.49 -1.17 5.56
CA PRO A 106 5.78 -1.30 6.22
C PRO A 106 6.64 -2.39 5.56
N HIS A 107 7.93 -2.08 5.38
CA HIS A 107 8.89 -3.08 4.94
C HIS A 107 9.20 -4.07 6.07
N PHE A 108 9.42 -5.35 5.78
CA PHE A 108 9.67 -6.38 6.78
C PHE A 108 10.86 -6.09 7.72
N SER A 109 11.82 -5.26 7.33
CA SER A 109 12.93 -4.87 8.20
C SER A 109 12.62 -3.66 9.08
N SER A 110 11.46 -3.04 8.90
CA SER A 110 11.03 -1.87 9.67
C SER A 110 10.56 -2.26 11.08
N ALA A 111 10.91 -1.45 12.07
CA ALA A 111 10.28 -1.55 13.39
C ALA A 111 8.76 -1.30 13.33
N LEU A 112 8.28 -0.53 12.34
CA LEU A 112 6.84 -0.30 12.13
C LEU A 112 6.11 -1.58 11.74
N ALA A 113 6.76 -2.52 11.05
CA ALA A 113 6.15 -3.79 10.69
C ALA A 113 5.75 -4.65 11.91
N TYR A 114 6.49 -4.51 13.02
CA TYR A 114 6.27 -5.28 14.25
C TYR A 114 5.67 -4.44 15.38
N GLY A 115 5.51 -3.13 15.17
CA GLY A 115 5.03 -2.19 16.19
C GLY A 115 3.52 -2.26 16.43
N ASP A 116 2.77 -2.79 15.47
CA ASP A 116 1.33 -2.99 15.56
C ASP A 116 1.03 -4.50 15.64
N PRO A 117 0.38 -4.98 16.74
CA PRO A 117 0.06 -6.40 16.91
C PRO A 117 -1.02 -6.92 15.95
N THR A 118 -1.69 -6.04 15.20
CA THR A 118 -2.71 -6.41 14.21
C THR A 118 -2.10 -6.68 12.83
N HIS A 119 -0.80 -6.46 12.63
CA HIS A 119 -0.11 -6.85 11.40
C HIS A 119 0.00 -8.37 11.32
N THR A 120 -0.62 -8.95 10.30
CA THR A 120 -0.61 -10.38 10.02
C THR A 120 0.38 -10.76 8.93
N HIS A 121 0.83 -9.79 8.13
CA HIS A 121 1.76 -9.98 7.01
C HIS A 121 2.95 -9.01 7.08
N TYR A 122 4.11 -9.51 6.63
CA TYR A 122 5.37 -8.77 6.57
C TYR A 122 5.90 -8.82 5.14
N PHE A 123 5.94 -7.67 4.48
CA PHE A 123 6.21 -7.60 3.05
C PHE A 123 7.65 -7.23 2.72
N SER A 124 8.18 -7.88 1.67
CA SER A 124 9.35 -7.47 0.90
C SER A 124 8.92 -6.83 -0.42
N ALA A 125 9.84 -6.17 -1.13
CA ALA A 125 9.55 -5.65 -2.47
C ALA A 125 9.12 -6.76 -3.44
N LEU A 126 9.72 -7.97 -3.31
CA LEU A 126 9.33 -9.12 -4.12
C LEU A 126 7.92 -9.61 -3.76
N ALA A 127 7.56 -9.65 -2.47
CA ALA A 127 6.22 -10.06 -2.04
C ALA A 127 5.14 -9.10 -2.59
N ILE A 128 5.37 -7.77 -2.51
CA ILE A 128 4.46 -6.78 -3.09
C ILE A 128 4.35 -6.93 -4.61
N ARG A 129 5.47 -7.17 -5.31
CA ARG A 129 5.48 -7.44 -6.74
C ARG A 129 4.63 -8.66 -7.10
N SER A 130 4.71 -9.72 -6.29
CA SER A 130 3.99 -10.99 -6.55
C SER A 130 2.48 -10.86 -6.44
N LEU A 131 1.96 -9.87 -5.70
CA LEU A 131 0.52 -9.62 -5.60
C LEU A 131 -0.11 -9.15 -6.93
N ALA A 132 0.70 -8.61 -7.84
CA ALA A 132 0.22 -7.88 -9.01
C ALA A 132 0.74 -8.44 -10.35
N GLU A 133 1.91 -9.08 -10.38
CA GLU A 133 2.53 -9.54 -11.64
C GLU A 133 1.91 -10.83 -12.19
N PRO A 134 1.74 -10.92 -13.52
CA PRO A 134 1.22 -12.11 -14.19
C PRO A 134 2.04 -13.40 -13.97
N GLY A 135 3.31 -13.27 -13.60
CA GLY A 135 4.20 -14.42 -13.28
C GLY A 135 3.71 -15.26 -12.11
N PHE A 136 2.83 -14.71 -11.26
CA PHE A 136 2.20 -15.38 -10.12
C PHE A 136 0.73 -15.74 -10.38
N ALA A 137 0.37 -15.96 -11.65
CA ALA A 137 -1.01 -16.18 -12.10
C ALA A 137 -1.74 -17.39 -11.48
N HIS A 138 -1.02 -18.32 -10.87
CA HIS A 138 -1.60 -19.44 -10.15
C HIS A 138 -2.09 -19.07 -8.73
N TYR A 139 -1.71 -17.89 -8.20
CA TYR A 139 -2.19 -17.37 -6.92
C TYR A 139 -3.26 -16.30 -7.07
N THR A 140 -3.27 -15.55 -8.21
CA THR A 140 -4.19 -14.44 -8.41
C THR A 140 -4.63 -14.33 -9.86
N ARG A 141 -5.89 -13.88 -10.06
CA ARG A 141 -6.43 -13.50 -11.37
C ARG A 141 -6.19 -12.04 -11.72
N ALA A 142 -5.82 -11.22 -10.76
CA ALA A 142 -5.48 -9.82 -11.02
C ALA A 142 -4.29 -9.72 -11.99
N ARG A 143 -4.36 -8.72 -12.87
CA ARG A 143 -3.33 -8.46 -13.88
C ARG A 143 -2.98 -6.99 -13.84
N PHE A 144 -1.78 -6.72 -13.38
CA PHE A 144 -1.25 -5.36 -13.34
C PHE A 144 0.10 -5.28 -14.04
N SER A 145 0.39 -4.11 -14.61
CA SER A 145 1.75 -3.69 -14.96
C SER A 145 2.36 -2.95 -13.77
N VAL A 146 3.55 -3.32 -13.38
CA VAL A 146 4.30 -2.61 -12.34
C VAL A 146 4.89 -1.34 -12.92
N VAL A 147 4.47 -0.18 -12.43
CA VAL A 147 5.03 1.12 -12.80
C VAL A 147 6.29 1.38 -11.97
N SER A 148 6.18 1.23 -10.65
CA SER A 148 7.30 1.41 -9.74
C SER A 148 7.13 0.58 -8.47
N ILE A 149 8.24 0.14 -7.89
CA ILE A 149 8.33 -0.34 -6.50
C ILE A 149 9.58 0.31 -5.91
N SER A 150 9.41 1.03 -4.82
CA SER A 150 10.49 1.74 -4.14
C SER A 150 10.50 1.47 -2.65
N LEU A 151 11.69 1.50 -2.06
CA LEU A 151 11.94 1.35 -0.64
C LEU A 151 12.27 2.72 -0.05
N ASP A 152 11.47 3.12 0.93
CA ASP A 152 11.73 4.34 1.71
C ASP A 152 12.65 4.00 2.87
N LEU A 153 13.88 4.51 2.86
CA LEU A 153 14.82 4.36 3.95
C LEU A 153 14.76 5.57 4.88
N TRP A 154 15.15 5.37 6.13
CA TRP A 154 15.26 6.44 7.10
C TRP A 154 16.25 7.52 6.64
N LEU A 155 15.99 8.78 7.02
CA LEU A 155 16.72 9.95 6.51
C LEU A 155 18.25 9.83 6.49
N PRO A 156 18.94 9.35 7.55
CA PRO A 156 20.40 9.17 7.50
C PRO A 156 20.88 8.24 6.39
N PHE A 157 20.10 7.20 6.07
CA PHE A 157 20.44 6.23 5.03
C PHE A 157 20.08 6.72 3.63
N ARG A 158 19.10 7.61 3.50
CA ARG A 158 18.78 8.28 2.24
C ARG A 158 19.94 9.14 1.73
N LEU A 159 20.65 9.82 2.65
CA LEU A 159 21.76 10.71 2.33
C LEU A 159 23.08 9.97 2.08
N SER A 160 23.21 8.71 2.52
CA SER A 160 24.43 7.91 2.42
C SER A 160 24.59 7.14 1.11
N GLY A 161 23.67 7.27 0.13
CA GLY A 161 23.63 6.49 -1.10
C GLY A 161 23.07 5.06 -0.94
N ILE A 162 22.82 4.60 0.30
CA ILE A 162 22.25 3.27 0.56
C ILE A 162 20.84 3.15 -0.03
N ALA A 163 20.05 4.22 0.02
CA ALA A 163 18.72 4.24 -0.58
C ALA A 163 18.78 4.03 -2.11
N THR A 164 19.77 4.63 -2.77
CA THR A 164 19.98 4.41 -4.21
C THR A 164 20.34 2.95 -4.50
N LEU A 165 21.22 2.36 -3.69
CA LEU A 165 21.58 0.95 -3.82
C LEU A 165 20.38 0.02 -3.57
N ALA A 166 19.61 0.29 -2.50
CA ALA A 166 18.41 -0.49 -2.14
C ALA A 166 17.37 -0.48 -3.26
N ASN A 167 17.10 0.69 -3.84
CA ASN A 167 16.13 0.83 -4.92
C ASN A 167 16.65 0.32 -6.28
N ARG A 168 17.96 0.33 -6.51
CA ARG A 168 18.55 -0.20 -7.75
C ARG A 168 18.68 -1.72 -7.75
N PHE A 169 18.90 -2.31 -6.56
CA PHE A 169 19.13 -3.75 -6.37
C PHE A 169 18.36 -4.27 -5.15
N PRO A 170 17.00 -4.21 -5.15
CA PRO A 170 16.20 -4.51 -3.98
C PRO A 170 16.45 -5.92 -3.43
N ASN A 171 16.54 -6.93 -4.27
CA ASN A 171 16.79 -8.32 -3.83
C ASN A 171 18.14 -8.47 -3.10
N THR A 172 19.20 -7.81 -3.59
CA THR A 172 20.51 -7.82 -2.94
C THR A 172 20.49 -7.08 -1.62
N TYR A 173 19.83 -5.92 -1.60
CA TYR A 173 19.65 -5.13 -0.37
C TYR A 173 18.85 -5.92 0.67
N GLU A 174 17.70 -6.48 0.31
CA GLU A 174 16.87 -7.25 1.23
C GLU A 174 17.59 -8.47 1.80
N LYS A 175 18.39 -9.15 0.97
CA LYS A 175 19.13 -10.35 1.37
C LYS A 175 20.28 -10.06 2.35
N TYR A 176 20.99 -8.95 2.19
CA TYR A 176 22.27 -8.74 2.89
C TYR A 176 22.31 -7.50 3.77
N LEU A 177 21.50 -6.48 3.50
CA LEU A 177 21.64 -5.16 4.09
C LEU A 177 20.41 -4.67 4.86
N ALA A 178 19.23 -5.25 4.62
CA ALA A 178 17.97 -4.74 5.12
C ALA A 178 17.93 -4.61 6.65
N PHE A 179 18.51 -5.56 7.40
CA PHE A 179 18.55 -5.48 8.86
C PHE A 179 19.67 -4.57 9.41
N ARG A 180 20.65 -4.23 8.57
CA ARG A 180 21.71 -3.29 8.95
C ARG A 180 21.34 -1.84 8.68
N PHE A 181 20.55 -1.62 7.63
CA PHE A 181 20.06 -0.34 7.17
C PHE A 181 18.57 -0.45 6.83
N PRO A 182 17.68 -0.53 7.84
CA PRO A 182 16.27 -0.84 7.62
C PRO A 182 15.58 0.14 6.67
N ALA A 183 14.76 -0.39 5.76
CA ALA A 183 13.76 0.39 5.06
C ALA A 183 12.54 0.56 5.97
N MET A 184 11.87 1.70 5.89
CA MET A 184 10.66 1.99 6.66
C MET A 184 9.45 1.41 5.95
N ASN A 185 9.25 1.78 4.69
CA ASN A 185 8.08 1.41 3.90
C ASN A 185 8.48 0.93 2.51
N ILE A 186 7.58 0.17 1.92
CA ILE A 186 7.52 -0.12 0.49
C ILE A 186 6.42 0.75 -0.10
N ARG A 187 6.71 1.41 -1.23
CA ARG A 187 5.72 2.08 -2.07
C ARG A 187 5.67 1.39 -3.40
N ALA A 188 4.48 1.12 -3.87
CA ALA A 188 4.27 0.50 -5.16
C ALA A 188 3.17 1.21 -5.95
N GLU A 189 3.37 1.29 -7.25
CA GLU A 189 2.37 1.78 -8.19
C GLU A 189 2.18 0.77 -9.30
N PHE A 190 0.93 0.46 -9.57
CA PHE A 190 0.49 -0.52 -10.55
C PHE A 190 -0.57 0.07 -11.48
N VAL A 191 -0.64 -0.43 -12.72
CA VAL A 191 -1.67 -0.10 -13.71
C VAL A 191 -2.44 -1.36 -14.07
N SER A 192 -3.77 -1.29 -13.99
CA SER A 192 -4.67 -2.39 -14.32
C SER A 192 -4.59 -2.77 -15.80
N LEU A 193 -4.37 -4.06 -16.05
CA LEU A 193 -4.32 -4.68 -17.40
C LEU A 193 -5.63 -5.45 -17.66
N LYS A 194 -6.74 -4.72 -17.75
CA LYS A 194 -8.03 -5.28 -18.17
C LYS A 194 -8.18 -5.24 -19.68
#